data_8ce6e46956f5c174af4567e127d0df0d
#
_entry.id   8ce6e46956f5c174af4567e127d0df0d
#
_cell.length_a   1.000
_cell.length_b   1.000
_cell.length_c   1.000
_cell.angle_alpha   90.00
_cell.angle_beta   90.00
_cell.angle_gamma   90.00
#
_symmetry.space_group_name_H-M   'P 1'
#
loop_
_entity.id
_entity.type
_entity.pdbx_description
1 polymer ?
#
loop_
_entity_poly.entity_id
_entity_poly.type
_entity_poly.pdbx_seq_one_letter_code
_entity_poly.pdbx_strand_id
1 'polypeptide(L)'
;MLNDSGIESLVVDCVDNNGIDKLLHKHKPTHVVIEALWVVPVKFKILTRLHPKIKWVIRVHSDISFMASEGIAVDWLLQYLSYDNVSIGFNKDSTHEVFDKLYRTNGVDPEGRVVYLPNYYPTNFTKHNTFKDKEVIKIGCFGAVRPLKNQLIQAMAAVLYAQETGRRLEYHINGTRLEGQSEGILKNIRELFESLTAVATESGDPDRYKLVEHIWLTHEDFMNLVGQMDMGLQVSFSETFNIVAADFVASGIPVVTSDEISWVHYLFRANPTNLPDIIKKMYNAEFWKSHFGFIDLNKSGLRNFDRISRDHWISWIKA
;
A
#
# COMPACT_ATOMS: atom_id res chain seq x y z
N MET A 1 10.91 -13.55 6.36
CA MET A 1 9.79 -14.10 7.17
C MET A 1 9.75 -15.63 7.09
N LEU A 2 9.45 -16.26 5.95
CA LEU A 2 9.36 -17.73 5.85
C LEU A 2 10.66 -18.44 6.22
N ASN A 3 11.79 -17.98 5.70
CA ASN A 3 13.12 -18.52 6.05
C ASN A 3 13.39 -18.44 7.58
N ASP A 4 13.03 -17.34 8.21
CA ASP A 4 13.17 -17.18 9.68
C ASP A 4 12.21 -18.09 10.47
N SER A 5 11.20 -18.63 9.80
CA SER A 5 10.24 -19.60 10.35
C SER A 5 10.58 -21.04 10.00
N GLY A 6 11.78 -21.31 9.46
CA GLY A 6 12.26 -22.64 9.10
C GLY A 6 11.64 -23.20 7.79
N ILE A 7 11.05 -22.35 6.96
CA ILE A 7 10.49 -22.72 5.66
C ILE A 7 11.40 -22.15 4.58
N GLU A 8 12.12 -23.04 3.88
CA GLU A 8 12.97 -22.61 2.77
C GLU A 8 12.13 -21.90 1.70
N SER A 9 12.47 -20.65 1.39
CA SER A 9 11.76 -19.84 0.43
C SER A 9 12.71 -18.98 -0.40
N LEU A 10 12.38 -18.79 -1.67
CA LEU A 10 13.16 -18.03 -2.64
C LEU A 10 12.23 -17.12 -3.45
N VAL A 11 12.64 -15.88 -3.65
CA VAL A 11 12.02 -14.96 -4.61
C VAL A 11 12.80 -15.03 -5.92
N VAL A 12 12.08 -15.21 -7.02
CA VAL A 12 12.67 -15.38 -8.36
C VAL A 12 11.94 -14.48 -9.35
N ASP A 13 12.69 -13.66 -10.06
CA ASP A 13 12.13 -12.87 -11.16
C ASP A 13 11.82 -13.76 -12.36
N CYS A 14 10.61 -13.63 -12.89
CA CYS A 14 10.15 -14.34 -14.07
C CYS A 14 9.61 -13.35 -15.09
N VAL A 15 10.30 -13.18 -16.21
CA VAL A 15 10.02 -12.12 -17.20
C VAL A 15 8.78 -12.42 -18.03
N ASP A 16 8.49 -13.70 -18.28
CA ASP A 16 7.34 -14.12 -19.08
C ASP A 16 6.79 -15.50 -18.65
N ASN A 17 5.55 -15.80 -19.09
CA ASN A 17 4.88 -17.07 -18.75
C ASN A 17 5.63 -18.33 -19.21
N ASN A 18 6.52 -18.24 -20.20
CA ASN A 18 7.26 -19.41 -20.73
C ASN A 18 8.50 -19.73 -19.88
N GLY A 19 9.00 -18.72 -19.15
CA GLY A 19 10.13 -18.89 -18.22
C GLY A 19 9.79 -19.73 -16.98
N ILE A 20 8.50 -19.81 -16.59
CA ILE A 20 8.05 -20.47 -15.37
C ILE A 20 8.53 -21.93 -15.31
N ASP A 21 8.27 -22.73 -16.34
CA ASP A 21 8.64 -24.16 -16.38
C ASP A 21 10.15 -24.39 -16.14
N LYS A 22 10.99 -23.58 -16.78
CA LYS A 22 12.45 -23.64 -16.60
C LYS A 22 12.87 -23.36 -15.16
N LEU A 23 12.23 -22.38 -14.51
CA LEU A 23 12.50 -22.05 -13.12
C LEU A 23 12.06 -23.16 -12.16
N LEU A 24 10.92 -23.80 -12.44
CA LEU A 24 10.45 -24.95 -11.66
C LEU A 24 11.40 -26.15 -11.74
N HIS A 25 11.92 -26.47 -12.91
CA HIS A 25 12.92 -27.52 -13.08
C HIS A 25 14.22 -27.21 -12.32
N LYS A 26 14.62 -25.95 -12.31
CA LYS A 26 15.83 -25.49 -11.60
C LYS A 26 15.69 -25.57 -10.09
N HIS A 27 14.56 -25.07 -9.54
CA HIS A 27 14.41 -24.87 -8.10
C HIS A 27 13.60 -25.97 -7.40
N LYS A 28 12.81 -26.76 -8.13
CA LYS A 28 11.99 -27.89 -7.65
C LYS A 28 11.13 -27.56 -6.40
N PRO A 29 10.34 -26.46 -6.43
CA PRO A 29 9.54 -26.09 -5.29
C PRO A 29 8.36 -27.03 -5.07
N THR A 30 7.86 -27.12 -3.83
CA THR A 30 6.59 -27.77 -3.50
C THR A 30 5.41 -26.80 -3.63
N HIS A 31 5.64 -25.52 -3.36
CA HIS A 31 4.66 -24.43 -3.45
C HIS A 31 5.19 -23.32 -4.34
N VAL A 32 4.30 -22.71 -5.11
CA VAL A 32 4.63 -21.57 -5.97
C VAL A 32 3.61 -20.47 -5.75
N VAL A 33 4.11 -19.29 -5.42
CA VAL A 33 3.31 -18.07 -5.32
C VAL A 33 3.56 -17.24 -6.58
N ILE A 34 2.51 -16.97 -7.33
CA ILE A 34 2.53 -16.00 -8.43
C ILE A 34 2.01 -14.67 -7.89
N GLU A 35 2.89 -13.68 -7.83
CA GLU A 35 2.53 -12.35 -7.33
C GLU A 35 1.82 -11.54 -8.42
N ALA A 36 0.60 -11.10 -8.15
CA ALA A 36 -0.30 -10.39 -9.04
C ALA A 36 -0.89 -11.20 -10.23
N LEU A 37 -1.84 -10.59 -10.95
CA LEU A 37 -2.58 -11.19 -12.08
C LEU A 37 -1.83 -10.97 -13.41
N TRP A 38 -0.78 -11.71 -13.68
CA TRP A 38 -0.03 -11.57 -14.93
C TRP A 38 0.12 -12.89 -15.73
N VAL A 39 -0.08 -14.05 -15.10
CA VAL A 39 -0.06 -15.35 -15.78
C VAL A 39 -1.46 -15.67 -16.26
N VAL A 40 -1.63 -15.78 -17.59
CA VAL A 40 -2.93 -16.10 -18.18
C VAL A 40 -3.47 -17.44 -17.67
N PRO A 41 -4.76 -17.57 -17.29
CA PRO A 41 -5.30 -18.80 -16.72
C PRO A 41 -5.07 -20.05 -17.57
N VAL A 42 -5.21 -19.94 -18.90
CA VAL A 42 -4.99 -21.07 -19.83
C VAL A 42 -3.59 -21.67 -19.73
N LYS A 43 -2.59 -20.93 -19.26
CA LYS A 43 -1.23 -21.43 -19.03
C LYS A 43 -1.20 -22.53 -17.98
N PHE A 44 -2.10 -22.48 -17.00
CA PHE A 44 -2.19 -23.51 -15.96
C PHE A 44 -2.65 -24.85 -16.47
N LYS A 45 -3.36 -24.94 -17.62
CA LYS A 45 -3.64 -26.21 -18.27
C LYS A 45 -2.36 -27.01 -18.60
N ILE A 46 -1.26 -26.30 -18.86
CA ILE A 46 0.04 -26.91 -19.14
C ILE A 46 0.83 -27.08 -17.85
N LEU A 47 0.94 -26.03 -17.03
CA LEU A 47 1.76 -26.04 -15.82
C LEU A 47 1.30 -27.07 -14.80
N THR A 48 -0.01 -27.21 -14.56
CA THR A 48 -0.55 -28.17 -13.60
C THR A 48 -0.36 -29.63 -14.08
N ARG A 49 -0.41 -29.86 -15.40
CA ARG A 49 -0.14 -31.18 -15.99
C ARG A 49 1.34 -31.56 -15.91
N LEU A 50 2.25 -30.62 -16.17
CA LEU A 50 3.69 -30.84 -16.09
C LEU A 50 4.17 -30.94 -14.64
N HIS A 51 3.54 -30.25 -13.74
CA HIS A 51 3.91 -30.14 -12.32
C HIS A 51 2.72 -30.47 -11.39
N PRO A 52 2.16 -31.68 -11.42
CA PRO A 52 0.90 -31.99 -10.71
C PRO A 52 1.04 -32.01 -9.19
N LYS A 53 2.27 -32.05 -8.66
CA LYS A 53 2.54 -32.05 -7.21
C LYS A 53 2.77 -30.66 -6.64
N ILE A 54 2.90 -29.64 -7.49
CA ILE A 54 3.08 -28.27 -7.04
C ILE A 54 1.73 -27.69 -6.61
N LYS A 55 1.69 -27.10 -5.41
CA LYS A 55 0.59 -26.27 -4.96
C LYS A 55 0.82 -24.84 -5.41
N TRP A 56 -0.10 -24.29 -6.17
CA TRP A 56 -0.02 -22.95 -6.72
C TRP A 56 -0.93 -22.01 -5.97
N VAL A 57 -0.49 -20.78 -5.78
CA VAL A 57 -1.38 -19.67 -5.39
C VAL A 57 -1.12 -18.47 -6.28
N ILE A 58 -2.20 -17.92 -6.81
CA ILE A 58 -2.20 -16.61 -7.48
C ILE A 58 -2.54 -15.58 -6.41
N ARG A 59 -1.57 -14.77 -6.05
CA ARG A 59 -1.75 -13.80 -4.97
C ARG A 59 -2.16 -12.44 -5.52
N VAL A 60 -3.37 -12.01 -5.17
CA VAL A 60 -4.00 -10.79 -5.67
C VAL A 60 -3.66 -9.62 -4.76
N HIS A 61 -3.07 -8.58 -5.33
CA HIS A 61 -2.71 -7.35 -4.64
C HIS A 61 -3.77 -6.25 -4.75
N SER A 62 -4.65 -6.36 -5.74
CA SER A 62 -5.69 -5.38 -6.02
C SER A 62 -6.88 -5.55 -5.08
N ASP A 63 -7.41 -4.44 -4.56
CA ASP A 63 -8.74 -4.42 -3.96
C ASP A 63 -9.83 -4.36 -5.04
N ILE A 64 -11.06 -4.67 -4.68
CA ILE A 64 -12.21 -4.73 -5.63
C ILE A 64 -12.37 -3.42 -6.40
N SER A 65 -12.23 -2.28 -5.74
CA SER A 65 -12.30 -0.96 -6.37
C SER A 65 -11.22 -0.71 -7.42
N PHE A 66 -10.04 -1.33 -7.28
CA PHE A 66 -8.99 -1.29 -8.29
C PHE A 66 -9.28 -2.29 -9.41
N MET A 67 -9.75 -3.51 -9.08
CA MET A 67 -10.14 -4.53 -10.06
C MET A 67 -11.25 -4.04 -11.01
N ALA A 68 -12.09 -3.08 -10.57
CA ALA A 68 -13.12 -2.48 -11.44
C ALA A 68 -12.55 -1.81 -12.71
N SER A 69 -11.27 -1.41 -12.66
CA SER A 69 -10.55 -0.88 -13.83
C SER A 69 -9.73 -1.94 -14.57
N GLU A 70 -9.64 -3.15 -14.05
CA GLU A 70 -8.90 -4.28 -14.64
C GLU A 70 -9.89 -5.24 -15.34
N GLY A 71 -10.20 -5.01 -16.62
CA GLY A 71 -11.24 -5.72 -17.35
C GLY A 71 -11.10 -7.26 -17.44
N ILE A 72 -9.98 -7.81 -16.97
CA ILE A 72 -9.70 -9.26 -16.96
C ILE A 72 -9.78 -9.87 -15.55
N ALA A 73 -9.78 -9.07 -14.50
CA ALA A 73 -9.52 -9.56 -13.15
C ALA A 73 -10.54 -10.63 -12.70
N VAL A 74 -11.83 -10.32 -12.77
CA VAL A 74 -12.88 -11.25 -12.31
C VAL A 74 -12.92 -12.52 -13.16
N ASP A 75 -12.81 -12.39 -14.49
CA ASP A 75 -12.78 -13.53 -15.41
C ASP A 75 -11.61 -14.47 -15.11
N TRP A 76 -10.41 -13.93 -14.93
CA TRP A 76 -9.24 -14.74 -14.62
C TRP A 76 -9.35 -15.41 -13.24
N LEU A 77 -9.85 -14.70 -12.24
CA LEU A 77 -10.04 -15.24 -10.91
C LEU A 77 -10.99 -16.45 -10.93
N LEU A 78 -12.09 -16.38 -11.68
CA LEU A 78 -13.01 -17.51 -11.87
C LEU A 78 -12.34 -18.68 -12.61
N GLN A 79 -11.52 -18.41 -13.63
CA GLN A 79 -10.85 -19.43 -14.41
C GLN A 79 -9.74 -20.17 -13.65
N TYR A 80 -8.98 -19.50 -12.75
CA TYR A 80 -7.91 -20.16 -11.99
C TYR A 80 -8.43 -21.33 -11.14
N LEU A 81 -9.60 -21.23 -10.55
CA LEU A 81 -10.19 -22.29 -9.72
C LEU A 81 -10.72 -23.50 -10.53
N SER A 82 -10.65 -23.46 -11.86
CA SER A 82 -10.91 -24.65 -12.67
C SER A 82 -9.77 -25.71 -12.63
N TYR A 83 -8.62 -25.36 -12.01
CA TYR A 83 -7.46 -26.23 -11.85
C TYR A 83 -7.32 -26.65 -10.38
N ASP A 84 -7.35 -27.95 -10.06
CA ASP A 84 -7.46 -28.49 -8.70
C ASP A 84 -6.31 -28.08 -7.76
N ASN A 85 -5.10 -27.89 -8.27
CA ASN A 85 -3.92 -27.52 -7.50
C ASN A 85 -3.58 -26.03 -7.55
N VAL A 86 -4.53 -25.19 -8.04
CA VAL A 86 -4.40 -23.73 -8.08
C VAL A 86 -5.35 -23.10 -7.07
N SER A 87 -4.82 -22.27 -6.20
CA SER A 87 -5.54 -21.47 -5.21
C SER A 87 -5.42 -20.00 -5.52
N ILE A 88 -6.29 -19.19 -4.94
CA ILE A 88 -6.24 -17.73 -5.02
C ILE A 88 -5.99 -17.18 -3.63
N GLY A 89 -4.96 -16.35 -3.49
CA GLY A 89 -4.63 -15.66 -2.26
C GLY A 89 -4.98 -14.18 -2.33
N PHE A 90 -5.72 -13.68 -1.37
CA PHE A 90 -6.00 -12.24 -1.25
C PHE A 90 -5.17 -11.62 -0.13
N ASN A 91 -4.68 -10.42 -0.35
CA ASN A 91 -3.91 -9.69 0.65
C ASN A 91 -4.76 -8.75 1.53
N LYS A 92 -6.09 -8.71 1.30
CA LYS A 92 -7.08 -7.99 2.12
C LYS A 92 -8.20 -8.95 2.52
N ASP A 93 -8.51 -8.98 3.81
CA ASP A 93 -9.47 -9.91 4.39
C ASP A 93 -10.89 -9.70 3.85
N SER A 94 -11.35 -8.45 3.76
CA SER A 94 -12.67 -8.14 3.21
C SER A 94 -12.82 -8.56 1.74
N THR A 95 -11.76 -8.45 0.93
CA THR A 95 -11.75 -8.92 -0.46
C THR A 95 -11.79 -10.45 -0.51
N HIS A 96 -11.03 -11.13 0.36
CA HIS A 96 -11.09 -12.58 0.53
C HIS A 96 -12.51 -13.06 0.85
N GLU A 97 -13.19 -12.46 1.85
CA GLU A 97 -14.56 -12.82 2.22
C GLU A 97 -15.57 -12.64 1.08
N VAL A 98 -15.45 -11.57 0.29
CA VAL A 98 -16.34 -11.32 -0.84
C VAL A 98 -16.18 -12.40 -1.91
N PHE A 99 -14.92 -12.74 -2.26
CA PHE A 99 -14.67 -13.77 -3.27
C PHE A 99 -14.99 -15.17 -2.78
N ASP A 100 -14.79 -15.51 -1.50
CA ASP A 100 -15.27 -16.78 -0.93
C ASP A 100 -16.78 -16.95 -1.13
N LYS A 101 -17.58 -15.93 -0.81
CA LYS A 101 -19.04 -15.93 -1.02
C LYS A 101 -19.40 -16.01 -2.50
N LEU A 102 -18.70 -15.26 -3.36
CA LEU A 102 -18.95 -15.22 -4.80
C LEU A 102 -18.73 -16.61 -5.46
N TYR A 103 -17.65 -17.31 -5.08
CA TYR A 103 -17.37 -18.65 -5.58
C TYR A 103 -18.44 -19.65 -5.16
N ARG A 104 -18.87 -19.66 -3.90
CA ARG A 104 -19.99 -20.51 -3.42
C ARG A 104 -21.27 -20.24 -4.20
N THR A 105 -21.57 -18.98 -4.52
CA THR A 105 -22.73 -18.60 -5.33
C THR A 105 -22.65 -19.16 -6.74
N ASN A 106 -21.43 -19.29 -7.30
CA ASN A 106 -21.19 -19.88 -8.62
C ASN A 106 -21.07 -21.43 -8.57
N GLY A 107 -21.34 -22.07 -7.45
CA GLY A 107 -21.27 -23.52 -7.30
C GLY A 107 -19.84 -24.07 -7.21
N VAL A 108 -18.86 -23.22 -6.96
CA VAL A 108 -17.46 -23.60 -6.72
C VAL A 108 -17.23 -23.64 -5.21
N ASP A 109 -16.73 -24.79 -4.71
CA ASP A 109 -16.31 -24.85 -3.30
C ASP A 109 -14.93 -24.18 -3.15
N PRO A 110 -14.86 -23.05 -2.41
CA PRO A 110 -13.62 -22.31 -2.20
C PRO A 110 -12.77 -22.87 -1.06
N GLU A 111 -13.25 -23.90 -0.32
CA GLU A 111 -12.56 -24.40 0.88
C GLU A 111 -11.13 -24.82 0.59
N GLY A 112 -10.17 -24.23 1.31
CA GLY A 112 -8.73 -24.44 1.12
C GLY A 112 -8.15 -23.89 -0.18
N ARG A 113 -8.98 -23.31 -1.06
CA ARG A 113 -8.55 -22.82 -2.38
C ARG A 113 -8.66 -21.30 -2.54
N VAL A 114 -9.45 -20.67 -1.70
CA VAL A 114 -9.49 -19.20 -1.55
C VAL A 114 -8.93 -18.89 -0.17
N VAL A 115 -7.80 -18.20 -0.13
CA VAL A 115 -7.02 -18.05 1.10
C VAL A 115 -6.68 -16.58 1.37
N TYR A 116 -6.63 -16.20 2.65
CA TYR A 116 -6.14 -14.90 3.06
C TYR A 116 -4.61 -14.98 3.24
N LEU A 117 -3.86 -14.30 2.37
CA LEU A 117 -2.40 -14.22 2.40
C LEU A 117 -1.97 -12.75 2.42
N PRO A 118 -2.02 -12.10 3.57
CA PRO A 118 -1.73 -10.67 3.70
C PRO A 118 -0.24 -10.34 3.44
N ASN A 119 0.02 -9.06 3.23
CA ASN A 119 1.38 -8.57 3.15
C ASN A 119 2.10 -8.77 4.49
N TYR A 120 3.40 -8.96 4.41
CA TYR A 120 4.30 -8.94 5.55
C TYR A 120 5.26 -7.77 5.39
N TYR A 121 5.45 -7.01 6.45
CA TYR A 121 6.41 -5.90 6.50
C TYR A 121 7.46 -6.16 7.59
N PRO A 122 8.76 -6.24 7.26
CA PRO A 122 9.79 -6.48 8.26
C PRO A 122 9.87 -5.31 9.25
N THR A 123 9.56 -5.56 10.52
CA THR A 123 9.42 -4.53 11.57
C THR A 123 10.75 -4.11 12.18
N ASN A 124 11.71 -3.70 11.38
CA ASN A 124 12.93 -3.04 11.85
C ASN A 124 12.66 -1.53 11.99
N PHE A 125 12.30 -1.13 13.20
CA PHE A 125 11.98 0.27 13.48
C PHE A 125 13.23 1.09 13.74
N THR A 126 13.37 2.21 13.04
CA THR A 126 14.35 3.24 13.35
C THR A 126 13.76 4.26 14.34
N LYS A 127 14.62 4.84 15.18
CA LYS A 127 14.21 5.98 16.02
C LYS A 127 14.48 7.25 15.22
N HIS A 128 13.45 7.94 14.80
CA HIS A 128 13.60 9.28 14.23
C HIS A 128 13.10 10.36 15.19
N ASN A 129 13.77 11.50 15.10
CA ASN A 129 13.59 12.63 15.97
C ASN A 129 12.27 13.38 15.68
N THR A 130 11.79 14.00 16.74
CA THR A 130 10.71 14.98 16.85
C THR A 130 10.74 16.06 15.76
N PHE A 131 9.58 16.67 15.49
CA PHE A 131 9.41 17.92 14.73
C PHE A 131 10.60 18.86 14.93
N LYS A 132 11.43 19.00 13.89
CA LYS A 132 12.69 19.73 14.00
C LYS A 132 12.49 21.23 13.78
N ASP A 133 11.52 21.58 12.94
CA ASP A 133 11.24 22.96 12.59
C ASP A 133 9.78 23.30 12.91
N LYS A 134 9.59 24.37 13.66
CA LYS A 134 8.26 24.88 14.00
C LYS A 134 7.72 25.87 12.96
N GLU A 135 8.56 26.40 12.09
CA GLU A 135 8.18 27.37 11.07
C GLU A 135 7.76 26.69 9.76
N VAL A 136 8.39 25.57 9.41
CA VAL A 136 8.10 24.79 8.21
C VAL A 136 7.59 23.40 8.60
N ILE A 137 6.51 22.97 7.98
CA ILE A 137 6.04 21.58 8.08
C ILE A 137 6.25 20.85 6.76
N LYS A 138 6.89 19.68 6.82
CA LYS A 138 7.15 18.80 5.68
C LYS A 138 6.17 17.64 5.68
N ILE A 139 5.29 17.60 4.71
CA ILE A 139 4.25 16.57 4.60
C ILE A 139 4.49 15.74 3.36
N GLY A 140 4.66 14.41 3.54
CA GLY A 140 4.87 13.46 2.46
C GLY A 140 3.58 12.73 2.08
N CYS A 141 3.19 12.79 0.80
CA CYS A 141 2.12 11.99 0.20
C CYS A 141 2.71 11.17 -0.96
N PHE A 142 3.35 10.07 -0.61
CA PHE A 142 4.14 9.29 -1.55
C PHE A 142 3.38 8.12 -2.18
N GLY A 143 3.97 7.56 -3.23
CA GLY A 143 3.43 6.51 -4.08
C GLY A 143 3.09 7.02 -5.47
N ALA A 144 2.76 6.11 -6.39
CA ALA A 144 2.36 6.49 -7.74
C ALA A 144 1.11 7.40 -7.70
N VAL A 145 1.09 8.43 -8.56
CA VAL A 145 -0.10 9.28 -8.70
C VAL A 145 -1.17 8.48 -9.44
N ARG A 146 -2.33 8.31 -8.80
CA ARG A 146 -3.47 7.59 -9.39
C ARG A 146 -4.79 7.94 -8.68
N PRO A 147 -5.96 7.81 -9.36
CA PRO A 147 -7.24 8.27 -8.83
C PRO A 147 -7.57 7.76 -7.43
N LEU A 148 -7.36 6.47 -7.15
CA LEU A 148 -7.69 5.86 -5.87
C LEU A 148 -6.76 6.27 -4.72
N LYS A 149 -5.63 6.93 -5.00
CA LYS A 149 -4.71 7.44 -3.97
C LYS A 149 -5.13 8.79 -3.38
N ASN A 150 -6.10 9.49 -3.98
CA ASN A 150 -6.71 10.69 -3.42
C ASN A 150 -5.73 11.85 -3.15
N GLN A 151 -4.64 11.99 -3.93
CA GLN A 151 -3.57 12.94 -3.62
C GLN A 151 -4.03 14.40 -3.63
N LEU A 152 -5.02 14.77 -4.47
CA LEU A 152 -5.51 16.15 -4.56
C LEU A 152 -6.19 16.61 -3.25
N ILE A 153 -7.09 15.79 -2.69
CA ILE A 153 -7.76 16.14 -1.41
C ILE A 153 -6.73 16.20 -0.27
N GLN A 154 -5.74 15.32 -0.27
CA GLN A 154 -4.66 15.32 0.71
C GLN A 154 -3.77 16.56 0.58
N ALA A 155 -3.51 17.04 -0.64
CA ALA A 155 -2.80 18.31 -0.88
C ALA A 155 -3.58 19.50 -0.32
N MET A 156 -4.89 19.57 -0.59
CA MET A 156 -5.77 20.60 -0.02
C MET A 156 -5.79 20.56 1.51
N ALA A 157 -5.87 19.36 2.12
CA ALA A 157 -5.82 19.19 3.56
C ALA A 157 -4.50 19.70 4.16
N ALA A 158 -3.37 19.40 3.50
CA ALA A 158 -2.05 19.85 3.94
C ALA A 158 -1.93 21.38 3.89
N VAL A 159 -2.44 22.01 2.83
CA VAL A 159 -2.46 23.48 2.69
C VAL A 159 -3.28 24.13 3.81
N LEU A 160 -4.51 23.65 4.03
CA LEU A 160 -5.38 24.22 5.08
C LEU A 160 -4.80 23.99 6.48
N TYR A 161 -4.24 22.81 6.73
CA TYR A 161 -3.58 22.52 7.99
C TYR A 161 -2.38 23.45 8.25
N ALA A 162 -1.55 23.70 7.25
CA ALA A 162 -0.42 24.62 7.35
C ALA A 162 -0.91 26.07 7.57
N GLN A 163 -2.00 26.47 6.90
CA GLN A 163 -2.63 27.79 7.10
C GLN A 163 -3.15 27.96 8.52
N GLU A 164 -3.92 26.99 9.04
CA GLU A 164 -4.49 27.03 10.40
C GLU A 164 -3.42 27.04 11.49
N THR A 165 -2.29 26.36 11.26
CA THR A 165 -1.16 26.32 12.20
C THR A 165 -0.16 27.46 12.04
N GLY A 166 -0.34 28.32 11.04
CA GLY A 166 0.54 29.47 10.75
C GLY A 166 1.92 29.08 10.20
N ARG A 167 2.11 27.84 9.78
CA ARG A 167 3.40 27.32 9.28
C ARG A 167 3.53 27.41 7.77
N ARG A 168 4.75 27.48 7.26
CA ARG A 168 5.07 27.23 5.87
C ARG A 168 4.92 25.74 5.57
N LEU A 169 4.57 25.39 4.33
CA LEU A 169 4.37 24.02 3.88
C LEU A 169 5.38 23.62 2.81
N GLU A 170 6.08 22.53 3.02
CA GLU A 170 6.67 21.72 1.95
C GLU A 170 5.84 20.45 1.76
N TYR A 171 5.14 20.33 0.63
CA TYR A 171 4.33 19.16 0.28
C TYR A 171 5.08 18.29 -0.71
N HIS A 172 5.44 17.07 -0.30
CA HIS A 172 6.31 16.16 -1.04
C HIS A 172 5.50 15.04 -1.69
N ILE A 173 5.70 14.83 -3.01
CA ILE A 173 5.03 13.77 -3.80
C ILE A 173 6.02 13.07 -4.75
N ASN A 174 5.64 11.89 -5.26
CA ASN A 174 6.32 11.23 -6.38
C ASN A 174 5.68 11.69 -7.71
N GLY A 175 6.18 12.78 -8.31
CA GLY A 175 5.62 13.39 -9.51
C GLY A 175 5.94 12.67 -10.83
N THR A 176 6.85 11.67 -10.84
CA THR A 176 7.32 11.03 -12.08
C THR A 176 6.65 9.70 -12.40
N ARG A 177 5.89 9.11 -11.48
CA ARG A 177 5.17 7.86 -11.69
C ARG A 177 3.66 8.09 -11.71
N LEU A 178 3.10 8.09 -12.92
CA LEU A 178 1.68 8.27 -13.18
C LEU A 178 1.04 6.93 -13.56
N GLU A 179 -0.10 6.60 -12.97
CA GLU A 179 -0.82 5.36 -13.25
C GLU A 179 -2.33 5.68 -13.44
N GLY A 180 -2.97 5.07 -14.43
CA GLY A 180 -4.42 5.09 -14.59
C GLY A 180 -5.04 6.48 -14.81
N GLN A 181 -4.70 7.18 -15.88
CA GLN A 181 -5.26 8.50 -16.25
C GLN A 181 -5.08 9.58 -15.15
N SER A 182 -3.90 9.61 -14.55
CA SER A 182 -3.60 10.47 -13.41
C SER A 182 -2.95 11.81 -13.75
N GLU A 183 -2.70 12.10 -15.02
CA GLU A 183 -2.11 13.37 -15.50
C GLU A 183 -2.92 14.58 -15.00
N GLY A 184 -4.26 14.48 -15.02
CA GLY A 184 -5.16 15.51 -14.52
C GLY A 184 -5.02 15.78 -13.03
N ILE A 185 -4.74 14.73 -12.24
CA ILE A 185 -4.54 14.86 -10.77
C ILE A 185 -3.26 15.64 -10.49
N LEU A 186 -2.15 15.24 -11.12
CA LEU A 186 -0.88 15.93 -10.92
C LEU A 186 -0.93 17.38 -11.42
N LYS A 187 -1.58 17.61 -12.58
CA LYS A 187 -1.81 18.95 -13.09
C LYS A 187 -2.56 19.82 -12.08
N ASN A 188 -3.67 19.33 -11.53
CA ASN A 188 -4.45 20.09 -10.54
C ASN A 188 -3.66 20.38 -9.26
N ILE A 189 -2.79 19.47 -8.81
CA ILE A 189 -1.92 19.73 -7.66
C ILE A 189 -0.92 20.83 -7.98
N ARG A 190 -0.28 20.82 -9.14
CA ARG A 190 0.65 21.87 -9.57
C ARG A 190 -0.02 23.23 -9.65
N GLU A 191 -1.18 23.32 -10.33
CA GLU A 191 -1.97 24.55 -10.44
C GLU A 191 -2.37 25.11 -9.07
N LEU A 192 -2.76 24.22 -8.13
CA LEU A 192 -3.07 24.62 -6.76
C LEU A 192 -1.86 25.31 -6.11
N PHE A 193 -0.68 24.69 -6.15
CA PHE A 193 0.51 25.26 -5.52
C PHE A 193 1.06 26.49 -6.26
N GLU A 194 0.97 26.55 -7.58
CA GLU A 194 1.33 27.72 -8.38
C GLU A 194 0.48 28.93 -8.01
N SER A 195 -0.85 28.74 -7.92
CA SER A 195 -1.78 29.79 -7.51
C SER A 195 -1.51 30.28 -6.08
N LEU A 196 -1.29 29.35 -5.15
CA LEU A 196 -1.00 29.70 -3.75
C LEU A 196 0.35 30.43 -3.61
N THR A 197 1.36 30.03 -4.37
CA THR A 197 2.68 30.69 -4.38
C THR A 197 2.59 32.09 -4.95
N ALA A 198 1.78 32.31 -6.00
CA ALA A 198 1.56 33.64 -6.56
C ALA A 198 0.97 34.61 -5.50
N VAL A 199 -0.12 34.19 -4.82
CA VAL A 199 -0.74 34.99 -3.76
C VAL A 199 0.21 35.22 -2.57
N ALA A 200 0.97 34.20 -2.17
CA ALA A 200 1.93 34.29 -1.08
C ALA A 200 3.09 35.26 -1.44
N THR A 201 3.52 35.26 -2.69
CA THR A 201 4.56 36.19 -3.20
C THR A 201 4.07 37.64 -3.14
N GLU A 202 2.85 37.91 -3.55
CA GLU A 202 2.25 39.25 -3.45
C GLU A 202 2.14 39.73 -1.99
N SER A 203 1.97 38.76 -1.06
CA SER A 203 1.91 39.04 0.40
C SER A 203 3.29 39.09 1.08
N GLY A 204 4.40 38.91 0.32
CA GLY A 204 5.78 39.00 0.82
C GLY A 204 6.34 37.75 1.45
N ASP A 205 5.68 36.57 1.29
CA ASP A 205 6.15 35.27 1.77
C ASP A 205 6.12 34.19 0.65
N PRO A 206 6.99 34.29 -0.36
CA PRO A 206 6.99 33.40 -1.54
C PRO A 206 7.23 31.92 -1.19
N ASP A 207 7.82 31.63 -0.05
CA ASP A 207 8.13 30.25 0.40
C ASP A 207 7.02 29.65 1.28
N ARG A 208 5.86 30.30 1.39
CA ARG A 208 4.78 29.84 2.26
C ARG A 208 4.22 28.48 1.89
N TYR A 209 4.11 28.19 0.59
CA TYR A 209 3.57 26.93 0.08
C TYR A 209 4.46 26.41 -1.05
N LYS A 210 5.07 25.25 -0.82
CA LYS A 210 6.00 24.66 -1.78
C LYS A 210 5.59 23.24 -2.13
N LEU A 211 5.42 22.95 -3.42
CA LEU A 211 5.32 21.59 -3.94
C LEU A 211 6.72 21.06 -4.22
N VAL A 212 7.07 19.89 -3.71
CA VAL A 212 8.34 19.21 -3.93
C VAL A 212 8.07 17.87 -4.61
N GLU A 213 8.41 17.79 -5.89
CA GLU A 213 8.25 16.57 -6.66
C GLU A 213 9.53 15.73 -6.65
N HIS A 214 9.39 14.45 -6.34
CA HIS A 214 10.49 13.49 -6.33
C HIS A 214 10.37 12.50 -7.49
N ILE A 215 11.51 12.07 -7.98
CA ILE A 215 11.60 10.91 -8.87
C ILE A 215 11.30 9.63 -8.10
N TRP A 216 11.14 8.52 -8.80
CA TRP A 216 11.05 7.21 -8.16
C TRP A 216 12.42 6.79 -7.65
N LEU A 217 12.54 6.62 -6.33
CA LEU A 217 13.78 6.33 -5.62
C LEU A 217 13.96 4.83 -5.36
N THR A 218 15.21 4.42 -5.06
CA THR A 218 15.45 3.12 -4.43
C THR A 218 14.77 3.08 -3.05
N HIS A 219 14.50 1.90 -2.50
CA HIS A 219 13.86 1.81 -1.18
C HIS A 219 14.71 2.47 -0.08
N GLU A 220 16.03 2.32 -0.13
CA GLU A 220 16.95 2.96 0.84
C GLU A 220 16.88 4.49 0.78
N ASP A 221 16.99 5.06 -0.42
CA ASP A 221 16.88 6.52 -0.59
C ASP A 221 15.50 7.04 -0.22
N PHE A 222 14.45 6.25 -0.51
CA PHE A 222 13.08 6.57 -0.11
C PHE A 222 12.91 6.58 1.41
N MET A 223 13.46 5.61 2.14
CA MET A 223 13.45 5.62 3.61
C MET A 223 14.18 6.83 4.19
N ASN A 224 15.29 7.26 3.56
CA ASN A 224 16.00 8.48 3.94
C ASN A 224 15.13 9.73 3.70
N LEU A 225 14.38 9.77 2.60
CA LEU A 225 13.43 10.86 2.31
C LEU A 225 12.26 10.87 3.32
N VAL A 226 11.65 9.72 3.58
CA VAL A 226 10.57 9.57 4.58
C VAL A 226 11.00 10.07 5.95
N GLY A 227 12.25 9.75 6.37
CA GLY A 227 12.83 10.21 7.63
C GLY A 227 13.00 11.73 7.76
N GLN A 228 12.87 12.49 6.66
CA GLN A 228 12.94 13.95 6.65
C GLN A 228 11.57 14.61 6.79
N MET A 229 10.48 13.85 6.69
CA MET A 229 9.11 14.35 6.81
C MET A 229 8.71 14.57 8.27
N ASP A 230 7.80 15.49 8.50
CA ASP A 230 7.15 15.67 9.79
C ASP A 230 5.89 14.80 9.89
N MET A 231 5.21 14.56 8.77
CA MET A 231 3.98 13.78 8.71
C MET A 231 3.82 13.12 7.35
N GLY A 232 3.23 11.91 7.33
CA GLY A 232 2.77 11.24 6.13
C GLY A 232 1.25 11.36 5.95
N LEU A 233 0.80 11.51 4.70
CA LEU A 233 -0.60 11.38 4.33
C LEU A 233 -0.77 10.21 3.37
N GLN A 234 -1.64 9.26 3.73
CA GLN A 234 -1.99 8.08 2.96
C GLN A 234 -3.51 7.80 3.04
N VAL A 235 -4.30 8.88 2.82
CA VAL A 235 -5.78 8.86 2.95
C VAL A 235 -6.39 8.50 1.59
N SER A 236 -6.16 7.28 1.15
CA SER A 236 -6.62 6.74 -0.14
C SER A 236 -8.09 6.33 -0.10
N PHE A 237 -8.77 6.32 -1.25
CA PHE A 237 -10.13 5.77 -1.38
C PHE A 237 -10.16 4.25 -1.31
N SER A 238 -9.06 3.59 -1.65
CA SER A 238 -8.93 2.14 -1.62
C SER A 238 -7.50 1.73 -1.37
N GLU A 239 -7.32 0.76 -0.49
CA GLU A 239 -6.02 0.16 -0.14
C GLU A 239 -6.18 -1.28 0.30
N THR A 240 -5.10 -2.04 0.18
CA THR A 240 -5.00 -3.37 0.76
C THR A 240 -4.11 -3.39 2.01
N PHE A 241 -2.88 -2.91 1.91
CA PHE A 241 -1.93 -2.84 3.03
C PHE A 241 -1.32 -1.45 3.20
N ASN A 242 -0.94 -0.81 2.09
CA ASN A 242 -0.20 0.44 1.99
C ASN A 242 1.22 0.40 2.59
N ILE A 243 2.18 -0.03 1.77
CA ILE A 243 3.60 -0.14 2.15
C ILE A 243 4.15 1.22 2.58
N VAL A 244 3.77 2.32 1.92
CA VAL A 244 4.23 3.68 2.26
C VAL A 244 3.81 4.09 3.67
N ALA A 245 2.60 3.74 4.10
CA ALA A 245 2.19 3.97 5.48
C ALA A 245 3.06 3.17 6.48
N ALA A 246 3.43 1.93 6.12
CA ALA A 246 4.33 1.12 6.93
C ALA A 246 5.75 1.72 6.97
N ASP A 247 6.26 2.26 5.86
CA ASP A 247 7.55 2.96 5.79
C ASP A 247 7.58 4.19 6.71
N PHE A 248 6.50 5.00 6.74
CA PHE A 248 6.38 6.10 7.69
C PHE A 248 6.42 5.62 9.14
N VAL A 249 5.65 4.58 9.48
CA VAL A 249 5.63 4.01 10.83
C VAL A 249 6.98 3.40 11.22
N ALA A 250 7.63 2.68 10.30
CA ALA A 250 8.96 2.12 10.51
C ALA A 250 10.00 3.22 10.74
N SER A 251 9.91 4.33 10.03
CA SER A 251 10.76 5.51 10.20
C SER A 251 10.40 6.34 11.43
N GLY A 252 9.35 5.99 12.17
CA GLY A 252 8.92 6.76 13.34
C GLY A 252 8.26 8.09 12.99
N ILE A 253 7.79 8.27 11.77
CA ILE A 253 7.08 9.46 11.30
C ILE A 253 5.57 9.22 11.45
N PRO A 254 4.81 10.18 12.02
CA PRO A 254 3.35 10.07 12.11
C PRO A 254 2.72 10.02 10.74
N VAL A 255 1.71 9.17 10.58
CA VAL A 255 0.98 9.03 9.34
C VAL A 255 -0.53 9.08 9.59
N VAL A 256 -1.24 9.84 8.75
CA VAL A 256 -2.70 9.81 8.67
C VAL A 256 -3.09 8.97 7.47
N THR A 257 -4.01 8.04 7.68
CA THR A 257 -4.46 7.10 6.65
C THR A 257 -5.97 7.15 6.51
N SER A 258 -6.52 6.43 5.52
CA SER A 258 -7.95 6.13 5.49
C SER A 258 -8.29 4.90 6.35
N ASP A 259 -9.58 4.64 6.56
CA ASP A 259 -10.08 3.46 7.25
C ASP A 259 -9.76 2.15 6.50
N GLU A 260 -9.38 2.24 5.23
CA GLU A 260 -8.92 1.11 4.42
C GLU A 260 -7.68 0.41 5.00
N ILE A 261 -6.87 1.14 5.79
CA ILE A 261 -5.64 0.61 6.39
C ILE A 261 -5.91 0.23 7.85
N SER A 262 -6.47 -0.96 8.05
CA SER A 262 -7.00 -1.43 9.34
C SER A 262 -5.94 -1.59 10.45
N TRP A 263 -4.66 -1.79 10.10
CA TRP A 263 -3.59 -1.94 11.09
C TRP A 263 -3.12 -0.61 11.71
N VAL A 264 -3.45 0.54 11.10
CA VAL A 264 -3.24 1.87 11.69
C VAL A 264 -4.30 2.12 12.77
N HIS A 265 -3.91 2.73 13.88
CA HIS A 265 -4.83 3.01 14.98
C HIS A 265 -5.92 4.01 14.55
N TYR A 266 -7.17 3.79 14.97
CA TYR A 266 -8.35 4.57 14.52
C TYR A 266 -8.27 6.08 14.76
N LEU A 267 -7.48 6.53 15.74
CA LEU A 267 -7.24 7.96 15.99
C LEU A 267 -6.58 8.67 14.81
N PHE A 268 -5.88 7.94 13.94
CA PHE A 268 -5.13 8.47 12.79
C PHE A 268 -5.74 8.04 11.45
N ARG A 269 -6.91 7.43 11.48
CA ARG A 269 -7.68 7.08 10.28
C ARG A 269 -8.75 8.11 10.00
N ALA A 270 -8.79 8.63 8.78
CA ALA A 270 -9.71 9.65 8.30
C ALA A 270 -10.65 9.13 7.21
N ASN A 271 -11.82 9.70 7.13
CA ASN A 271 -12.69 9.51 5.97
C ASN A 271 -12.08 10.22 4.75
N PRO A 272 -11.77 9.51 3.63
CA PRO A 272 -11.08 10.09 2.48
C PRO A 272 -11.89 11.13 1.71
N THR A 273 -13.20 11.20 1.92
CA THR A 273 -14.08 12.21 1.29
C THR A 273 -14.36 13.40 2.20
N ASN A 274 -13.86 13.38 3.45
CA ASN A 274 -14.13 14.41 4.43
C ASN A 274 -12.85 15.19 4.78
N LEU A 275 -12.61 16.29 4.10
CA LEU A 275 -11.42 17.12 4.26
C LEU A 275 -11.24 17.66 5.70
N PRO A 276 -12.28 18.16 6.40
CA PRO A 276 -12.17 18.49 7.82
C PRO A 276 -11.76 17.33 8.72
N ASP A 277 -12.20 16.11 8.42
CA ASP A 277 -11.79 14.94 9.20
C ASP A 277 -10.30 14.63 8.98
N ILE A 278 -9.80 14.74 7.74
CA ILE A 278 -8.37 14.58 7.44
C ILE A 278 -7.55 15.58 8.28
N ILE A 279 -7.92 16.87 8.27
CA ILE A 279 -7.24 17.91 9.05
C ILE A 279 -7.28 17.60 10.55
N LYS A 280 -8.42 17.20 11.08
CA LYS A 280 -8.56 16.76 12.47
C LYS A 280 -7.61 15.62 12.83
N LYS A 281 -7.45 14.64 11.94
CA LYS A 281 -6.53 13.51 12.16
C LYS A 281 -5.06 13.95 12.08
N MET A 282 -4.74 14.97 11.28
CA MET A 282 -3.41 15.59 11.26
C MET A 282 -3.09 16.23 12.61
N TYR A 283 -4.04 16.99 13.19
CA TYR A 283 -3.89 17.52 14.56
C TYR A 283 -3.71 16.41 15.60
N ASN A 284 -4.49 15.33 15.51
CA ASN A 284 -4.32 14.19 16.39
C ASN A 284 -2.92 13.58 16.28
N ALA A 285 -2.43 13.39 15.05
CA ALA A 285 -1.12 12.79 14.78
C ALA A 285 0.01 13.66 15.36
N GLU A 286 -0.04 14.98 15.17
CA GLU A 286 0.94 15.91 15.75
C GLU A 286 0.87 15.93 17.27
N PHE A 287 -0.33 16.05 17.84
CA PHE A 287 -0.54 16.09 19.30
C PHE A 287 0.00 14.82 19.98
N TRP A 288 -0.36 13.64 19.45
CA TRP A 288 0.07 12.38 20.04
C TRP A 288 1.57 12.16 19.90
N LYS A 289 2.17 12.55 18.78
CA LYS A 289 3.63 12.48 18.60
C LYS A 289 4.32 13.36 19.65
N SER A 290 3.83 14.55 19.88
CA SER A 290 4.45 15.53 20.78
C SER A 290 4.31 15.16 22.25
N HIS A 291 3.22 14.48 22.65
CA HIS A 291 2.87 14.29 24.06
C HIS A 291 2.89 12.84 24.53
N PHE A 292 2.55 11.86 23.69
CA PHE A 292 2.28 10.49 24.11
C PHE A 292 3.05 9.43 23.33
N GLY A 293 3.96 9.83 22.42
CA GLY A 293 4.71 8.85 21.63
C GLY A 293 3.80 7.95 20.78
N PHE A 294 2.76 8.52 20.14
CA PHE A 294 1.73 7.80 19.35
C PHE A 294 2.31 6.76 18.38
N ILE A 295 3.56 6.95 17.96
CA ILE A 295 4.29 6.02 17.10
C ILE A 295 4.18 4.58 17.61
N ASP A 296 4.14 4.39 18.95
CA ASP A 296 4.02 3.07 19.56
C ASP A 296 2.67 2.40 19.27
N LEU A 297 1.58 3.16 19.11
CA LEU A 297 0.27 2.63 18.75
C LEU A 297 0.29 2.02 17.35
N ASN A 298 0.81 2.74 16.37
CA ASN A 298 0.90 2.25 15.00
C ASN A 298 1.97 1.17 14.82
N LYS A 299 3.09 1.28 15.53
CA LYS A 299 4.10 0.19 15.59
C LYS A 299 3.52 -1.09 16.17
N SER A 300 2.71 -0.97 17.23
CA SER A 300 2.03 -2.12 17.83
C SER A 300 1.03 -2.73 16.84
N GLY A 301 0.25 -1.89 16.14
CA GLY A 301 -0.68 -2.33 15.10
C GLY A 301 0.03 -3.07 13.96
N LEU A 302 1.12 -2.52 13.44
CA LEU A 302 1.90 -3.13 12.37
C LEU A 302 2.54 -4.46 12.81
N ARG A 303 3.12 -4.53 14.02
CA ARG A 303 3.66 -5.79 14.58
C ARG A 303 2.59 -6.87 14.72
N ASN A 304 1.39 -6.51 15.19
CA ASN A 304 0.29 -7.45 15.30
C ASN A 304 -0.17 -7.93 13.91
N PHE A 305 -0.26 -7.03 12.95
CA PHE A 305 -0.57 -7.36 11.56
C PHE A 305 0.47 -8.34 10.99
N ASP A 306 1.77 -8.09 11.19
CA ASP A 306 2.85 -8.96 10.71
C ASP A 306 2.81 -10.35 11.36
N ARG A 307 2.47 -10.42 12.66
CA ARG A 307 2.29 -11.71 13.35
C ARG A 307 1.16 -12.51 12.72
N ILE A 308 0.00 -11.87 12.50
CA ILE A 308 -1.16 -12.50 11.87
C ILE A 308 -0.80 -12.93 10.44
N SER A 309 -0.14 -12.07 9.68
CA SER A 309 0.31 -12.37 8.32
C SER A 309 1.20 -13.60 8.27
N ARG A 310 2.20 -13.66 9.15
CA ARG A 310 3.08 -14.83 9.24
C ARG A 310 2.32 -16.12 9.55
N ASP A 311 1.36 -16.06 10.47
CA ASP A 311 0.58 -17.23 10.87
C ASP A 311 -0.28 -17.76 9.70
N HIS A 312 -0.90 -16.88 8.90
CA HIS A 312 -1.63 -17.26 7.68
C HIS A 312 -0.73 -17.91 6.64
N TRP A 313 0.44 -17.32 6.35
CA TRP A 313 1.39 -17.89 5.41
C TRP A 313 1.90 -19.27 5.83
N ILE A 314 2.26 -19.45 7.10
CA ILE A 314 2.74 -20.73 7.63
C ILE A 314 1.62 -21.78 7.58
N SER A 315 0.39 -21.41 7.93
CA SER A 315 -0.77 -22.29 7.87
C SER A 315 -1.02 -22.79 6.46
N TRP A 316 -1.03 -21.89 5.46
CA TRP A 316 -1.22 -22.27 4.07
C TRP A 316 -0.14 -23.21 3.53
N ILE A 317 1.14 -22.99 3.88
CA ILE A 317 2.24 -23.85 3.41
C ILE A 317 2.18 -25.23 4.05
N LYS A 318 1.69 -25.35 5.29
CA LYS A 318 1.62 -26.62 6.02
C LYS A 318 0.35 -27.42 5.74
N ALA A 319 -0.68 -26.82 5.16
CA ALA A 319 -1.90 -27.48 4.71
C ALA A 319 -1.68 -28.28 3.43
#